data_9f05428744431ec5287e42a0ada1a538
#
_entry.id   9f05428744431ec5287e42a0ada1a538
#
_cell.length_a   1.000
_cell.length_b   1.000
_cell.length_c   1.000
_cell.angle_alpha   90.00
_cell.angle_beta   90.00
_cell.angle_gamma   90.00
#
_symmetry.space_group_name_H-M   'P 1'
#
loop_
_entity.id
_entity.type
_entity.pdbx_description
1 polymer ?
#
loop_
_entity_poly.entity_id
_entity_poly.type
_entity_poly.pdbx_seq_one_letter_code
_entity_poly.pdbx_strand_id
1 'polypeptide(L)' 'GYAVYRKIAENARKHLTEKGKIYLEIGYKQGEHVKKLFESAFPKMRIRVLQDQFGKDRMVVVDNG' A
#
# COMPACT_ATOMS: atom_id res chain seq x y z
N GLY A 1 -11.69 -1.15 -8.99
CA GLY A 1 -11.22 0.22 -9.10
C GLY A 1 -10.44 0.70 -7.89
N TYR A 2 -9.89 1.87 -8.03
CA TYR A 2 -9.04 2.45 -6.98
C TYR A 2 -9.83 2.97 -5.77
N ALA A 3 -11.14 3.08 -5.87
CA ALA A 3 -11.98 3.52 -4.76
C ALA A 3 -11.87 2.60 -3.54
N VAL A 4 -11.71 1.29 -3.78
CA VAL A 4 -11.52 0.31 -2.71
C VAL A 4 -10.21 0.57 -1.98
N TYR A 5 -9.12 0.77 -2.73
CA TYR A 5 -7.81 1.04 -2.13
C TYR A 5 -7.79 2.36 -1.38
N ARG A 6 -8.49 3.36 -1.89
CA ARG A 6 -8.61 4.66 -1.23
C ARG A 6 -9.32 4.53 0.12
N LYS A 7 -10.41 3.75 0.16
CA LYS A 7 -11.13 3.51 1.42
C LYS A 7 -10.27 2.76 2.42
N ILE A 8 -9.52 1.77 1.96
CA ILE A 8 -8.60 1.02 2.83
C ILE A 8 -7.56 1.96 3.42
N ALA A 9 -6.98 2.83 2.61
CA ALA A 9 -5.98 3.80 3.07
C ALA A 9 -6.59 4.77 4.10
N GLU A 10 -7.78 5.28 3.85
CA GLU A 10 -8.46 6.19 4.78
C GLU A 10 -8.76 5.52 6.12
N ASN A 11 -9.26 4.29 6.10
CA ASN A 11 -9.56 3.55 7.32
C ASN A 11 -8.29 3.21 8.09
N ALA A 12 -7.27 2.75 7.39
CA ALA A 12 -6.00 2.40 8.01
C ALA A 12 -5.34 3.61 8.67
N ARG A 13 -5.47 4.77 8.05
CA ARG A 13 -4.91 6.02 8.56
C ARG A 13 -5.46 6.38 9.94
N LYS A 14 -6.72 6.00 10.22
CA LYS A 14 -7.36 6.26 11.50
C LYS A 14 -6.96 5.28 12.59
N HIS A 15 -6.51 4.08 12.21
CA HIS A 15 -6.31 2.99 13.15
C HIS A 15 -4.87 2.48 13.23
N LEU A 16 -4.02 2.82 12.24
CA LEU A 16 -2.66 2.34 12.20
C LEU A 16 -1.76 3.09 13.18
N THR A 17 -1.09 2.34 14.04
CA THR A 17 -0.09 2.90 14.95
C THR A 17 1.26 2.98 14.23
N GLU A 18 2.25 3.65 14.87
CA GLU A 18 3.61 3.73 14.32
C GLU A 18 4.25 2.37 14.08
N LYS A 19 3.83 1.36 14.85
CA LYS A 19 4.36 0.00 14.72
C LYS A 19 3.49 -0.88 13.83
N GLY A 20 2.39 -0.35 13.34
CA GLY A 20 1.47 -1.10 12.49
C GLY A 20 2.01 -1.32 11.10
N LYS A 21 1.49 -2.36 10.45
CA LYS A 21 1.87 -2.71 9.08
C LYS A 21 0.61 -3.00 8.28
N ILE A 22 0.68 -2.71 6.99
CA ILE A 22 -0.40 -3.04 6.06
C ILE A 22 0.20 -3.92 4.97
N TYR A 23 -0.46 -5.03 4.68
CA TYR A 23 -0.13 -5.89 3.55
C TYR A 23 -1.35 -5.95 2.66
N LEU A 24 -1.21 -5.56 1.41
CA LEU A 24 -2.34 -5.46 0.50
C LEU A 24 -2.00 -6.11 -0.83
N GLU A 25 -2.80 -7.09 -1.25
CA GLU A 25 -2.66 -7.69 -2.57
C GLU A 25 -3.19 -6.73 -3.62
N ILE A 26 -2.51 -6.66 -4.76
CA ILE A 26 -2.86 -5.77 -5.86
C ILE A 26 -2.78 -6.49 -7.20
N GLY A 27 -3.47 -5.93 -8.21
CA GLY A 27 -3.28 -6.36 -9.60
C GLY A 27 -1.94 -5.87 -10.12
N TYR A 28 -1.34 -6.62 -11.05
CA TYR A 28 0.02 -6.34 -11.51
C TYR A 28 0.18 -4.98 -12.19
N LYS A 29 -0.91 -4.39 -12.69
CA LYS A 29 -0.88 -3.07 -13.32
C LYS A 29 -1.20 -1.93 -12.37
N GLN A 30 -1.47 -2.22 -11.11
CA GLN A 30 -1.95 -1.23 -10.14
C GLN A 30 -0.89 -0.76 -9.16
N GLY A 31 0.28 -1.39 -9.17
CA GLY A 31 1.30 -1.17 -8.14
C GLY A 31 1.68 0.28 -7.95
N GLU A 32 2.01 0.97 -9.04
CA GLU A 32 2.48 2.35 -8.93
C GLU A 32 1.38 3.30 -8.46
N HIS A 33 0.17 3.12 -8.97
CA HIS A 33 -0.95 3.97 -8.56
C HIS A 33 -1.29 3.78 -7.07
N VAL A 34 -1.37 2.52 -6.64
CA VAL A 34 -1.65 2.20 -5.23
C VAL A 34 -0.53 2.69 -4.34
N LYS A 35 0.73 2.55 -4.78
CA LYS A 35 1.87 3.06 -4.04
C LYS A 35 1.75 4.57 -3.80
N LYS A 36 1.45 5.34 -4.84
CA LYS A 36 1.29 6.79 -4.73
C LYS A 36 0.16 7.16 -3.78
N LEU A 37 -0.93 6.41 -3.84
CA LEU A 37 -2.08 6.64 -2.98
C LEU A 37 -1.71 6.43 -1.51
N PHE A 38 -0.98 5.36 -1.20
CA PHE A 38 -0.56 5.10 0.17
C PHE A 38 0.56 6.04 0.62
N GLU A 39 1.44 6.46 -0.27
CA GLU A 39 2.44 7.48 0.07
C GLU A 39 1.79 8.80 0.48
N SER A 40 0.71 9.16 -0.21
CA SER A 40 -0.05 10.35 0.12
C SER A 40 -0.76 10.22 1.48
N ALA A 41 -1.30 9.03 1.78
CA ALA A 41 -2.00 8.78 3.04
C ALA A 41 -1.05 8.62 4.22
N PHE A 42 0.15 8.11 3.99
CA PHE A 42 1.14 7.81 5.03
C PHE A 42 2.51 8.40 4.67
N PRO A 43 2.64 9.73 4.69
CA PRO A 43 3.87 10.38 4.21
C PRO A 43 5.11 10.09 5.04
N LYS A 44 4.95 9.59 6.26
CA LYS A 44 6.07 9.26 7.15
C LYS A 44 6.42 7.77 7.17
N MET A 45 5.67 6.96 6.44
CA MET A 45 5.89 5.51 6.43
C MET A 45 6.55 5.07 5.13
N ARG A 46 7.16 3.90 5.17
CA ARG A 46 7.79 3.30 4.00
C ARG A 46 6.75 2.48 3.24
N ILE A 47 6.63 2.74 1.95
CA ILE A 47 5.71 2.04 1.08
C ILE A 47 6.55 1.25 0.07
N ARG A 48 6.35 -0.06 0.01
CA ARG A 48 7.07 -0.94 -0.91
C ARG A 48 6.09 -1.71 -1.77
N VAL A 49 6.44 -1.92 -3.02
CA VAL A 49 5.70 -2.80 -3.92
C VAL A 49 6.54 -4.06 -4.09
N LEU A 50 5.98 -5.20 -3.75
CA LEU A 50 6.68 -6.49 -3.89
C LEU A 50 6.19 -7.18 -5.15
N GLN A 51 7.13 -7.79 -5.86
CA GLN A 51 6.87 -8.49 -7.10
C GLN A 51 6.92 -9.99 -6.90
N ASP A 52 6.21 -10.72 -7.77
CA ASP A 52 6.28 -12.18 -7.78
C ASP A 52 7.51 -12.66 -8.56
N GLN A 53 7.65 -13.98 -8.69
CA GLN A 53 8.79 -14.59 -9.39
C GLN A 53 8.86 -14.22 -10.87
N PHE A 54 7.78 -13.69 -11.43
CA PHE A 54 7.71 -13.27 -12.84
C PHE A 54 7.93 -11.77 -13.01
N GLY A 55 8.27 -11.06 -11.93
CA GLY A 55 8.50 -9.63 -11.96
C GLY A 55 7.24 -8.77 -12.02
N LYS A 56 6.10 -9.35 -11.65
CA LYS A 56 4.82 -8.62 -11.65
C LYS A 56 4.47 -8.13 -10.24
N ASP A 57 3.99 -6.91 -10.14
CA ASP A 57 3.57 -6.34 -8.87
C ASP A 57 2.43 -7.16 -8.27
N ARG A 58 2.55 -7.55 -7.00
CA ARG A 58 1.56 -8.40 -6.34
C ARG A 58 1.12 -7.90 -4.97
N MET A 59 1.95 -7.13 -4.30
CA MET A 59 1.65 -6.71 -2.94
C MET A 59 2.20 -5.32 -2.67
N VAL A 60 1.44 -4.53 -1.93
CA VAL A 60 1.93 -3.27 -1.36
C VAL A 60 2.09 -3.48 0.14
N VAL A 61 3.24 -3.09 0.66
CA VAL A 61 3.55 -3.18 2.09
C VAL A 61 3.79 -1.77 2.62
N VAL A 62 3.05 -1.41 3.66
CA VAL A 62 3.21 -0.14 4.35
C VAL A 62 3.72 -0.43 5.75
N ASP A 63 4.87 0.10 6.10
CA ASP A 63 5.44 -0.06 7.45
C ASP A 63 6.28 1.16 7.81
N ASN A 64 6.81 1.15 9.01
CA ASN A 64 7.62 2.25 9.51
C ASN A 64 9.13 2.00 9.35
N GLY A 65 9.48 1.09 8.49
CA GLY A 65 10.89 0.79 8.23
C GLY A 65 11.45 -0.35 9.09
#